data_eece90f0dbf9192140efdf31b91d9d4e
#
_entry.id   eece90f0dbf9192140efdf31b91d9d4e
#
_cell.length_a   1.000
_cell.length_b   1.000
_cell.length_c   1.000
_cell.angle_alpha   90.00
_cell.angle_beta   90.00
_cell.angle_gamma   90.00
#
_symmetry.space_group_name_H-M   'P 1'
#
loop_
_entity.id
_entity.type
_entity.pdbx_description
1 polymer ?
#
loop_
_entity_poly.entity_id
_entity_poly.type
_entity_poly.pdbx_seq_one_letter_code
_entity_poly.pdbx_strand_id
1 'polypeptide(L)'
;KLFEDKIVLGENISVPVLHVDSNNADLGIVAYSLVSSINHPKGKAILIDQKYFTPLKQSYVITKYAKDKKLAFEFSDFISSQKAKEIFKKYGFDTP
;
A
#
# COMPACT_ATOMS: atom_id res chain seq x y z
N LYS A 1 11.65 -17.90 16.23
CA LYS A 1 11.96 -19.33 16.05
C LYS A 1 10.75 -20.26 16.01
N LEU A 2 9.69 -19.98 16.74
CA LEU A 2 8.46 -20.81 16.75
C LEU A 2 7.79 -20.91 15.38
N PHE A 3 8.02 -19.97 14.47
CA PHE A 3 7.32 -19.87 13.19
C PHE A 3 8.23 -19.90 11.96
N GLU A 4 9.55 -20.04 12.14
CA GLU A 4 10.51 -19.98 11.04
C GLU A 4 10.23 -20.99 9.91
N ASP A 5 9.91 -22.22 10.27
CA ASP A 5 9.56 -23.30 9.36
C ASP A 5 8.14 -23.19 8.77
N LYS A 6 7.34 -22.24 9.25
CA LYS A 6 5.98 -21.98 8.77
C LYS A 6 5.85 -20.69 7.97
N ILE A 7 6.92 -19.92 7.86
CA ILE A 7 6.93 -18.67 7.10
C ILE A 7 7.11 -18.95 5.62
N VAL A 8 6.21 -18.42 4.81
CA VAL A 8 6.29 -18.43 3.36
C VAL A 8 6.50 -16.99 2.89
N LEU A 9 7.62 -16.73 2.22
CA LEU A 9 7.93 -15.40 1.69
C LEU A 9 7.34 -15.23 0.29
N GLY A 10 6.69 -14.09 0.06
CA GLY A 10 6.24 -13.69 -1.25
C GLY A 10 7.33 -12.91 -2.00
N GLU A 11 7.43 -13.10 -3.29
CA GLU A 11 8.39 -12.37 -4.15
C GLU A 11 8.03 -10.89 -4.31
N ASN A 12 6.77 -10.53 -4.10
CA ASN A 12 6.28 -9.16 -4.12
C ASN A 12 5.11 -8.99 -3.15
N ILE A 13 4.65 -7.76 -3.00
CA ILE A 13 3.64 -7.40 -2.00
C ILE A 13 2.25 -8.02 -2.24
N SER A 14 1.96 -8.47 -3.45
CA SER A 14 0.67 -9.08 -3.80
C SER A 14 0.61 -10.59 -3.52
N VAL A 15 1.75 -11.28 -3.55
CA VAL A 15 1.82 -12.73 -3.38
C VAL A 15 1.29 -13.20 -2.02
N PRO A 16 1.59 -12.55 -0.88
CA PRO A 16 1.01 -12.95 0.40
C PRO A 16 -0.52 -12.91 0.44
N VAL A 17 -1.15 -11.98 -0.26
CA VAL A 17 -2.61 -11.93 -0.37
C VAL A 17 -3.13 -13.17 -1.09
N LEU A 18 -2.50 -13.56 -2.19
CA LEU A 18 -2.87 -14.76 -2.94
C LEU A 18 -2.71 -16.04 -2.12
N HIS A 19 -1.67 -16.13 -1.31
CA HIS A 19 -1.47 -17.29 -0.43
C HIS A 19 -2.60 -17.43 0.60
N VAL A 20 -3.03 -16.35 1.21
CA VAL A 20 -4.15 -16.37 2.16
C VAL A 20 -5.46 -16.69 1.44
N ASP A 21 -5.73 -16.06 0.30
CA ASP A 21 -6.95 -16.27 -0.46
C ASP A 21 -7.12 -17.68 -0.99
N SER A 22 -6.03 -18.34 -1.32
CA SER A 22 -6.03 -19.73 -1.80
C SER A 22 -5.94 -20.78 -0.68
N ASN A 23 -6.01 -20.37 0.57
CA ASN A 23 -5.83 -21.21 1.76
C ASN A 23 -4.45 -21.89 1.85
N ASN A 24 -3.44 -21.35 1.17
CA ASN A 24 -2.05 -21.79 1.30
C ASN A 24 -1.35 -21.20 2.52
N ALA A 25 -1.94 -20.16 3.12
CA ALA A 25 -1.50 -19.58 4.38
C ALA A 25 -2.72 -19.15 5.20
N ASP A 26 -2.64 -19.27 6.50
CA ASP A 26 -3.73 -18.90 7.42
C ASP A 26 -3.75 -17.39 7.70
N LEU A 27 -2.59 -16.74 7.61
CA LEU A 27 -2.39 -15.32 7.90
C LEU A 27 -1.31 -14.75 7.00
N GLY A 28 -1.48 -13.50 6.59
CA GLY A 28 -0.50 -12.77 5.78
C GLY A 28 -0.23 -11.38 6.31
N ILE A 29 1.03 -10.95 6.24
CA ILE A 29 1.41 -9.55 6.46
C ILE A 29 1.51 -8.90 5.08
N VAL A 30 0.66 -7.91 4.85
CA VAL A 30 0.44 -7.33 3.53
C VAL A 30 0.29 -5.81 3.60
N ALA A 31 0.39 -5.14 2.47
CA ALA A 31 0.05 -3.72 2.43
C ALA A 31 -1.47 -3.53 2.57
N TYR A 32 -1.87 -2.62 3.43
CA TYR A 32 -3.29 -2.35 3.69
C TYR A 32 -4.07 -1.96 2.44
N SER A 33 -3.44 -1.23 1.51
CA SER A 33 -4.04 -0.86 0.23
C SER A 33 -4.55 -2.04 -0.59
N LEU A 34 -3.95 -3.22 -0.45
CA LEU A 34 -4.37 -4.44 -1.17
C LEU A 34 -5.58 -5.12 -0.53
N VAL A 35 -5.77 -4.92 0.77
CA VAL A 35 -6.82 -5.61 1.55
C VAL A 35 -7.86 -4.64 2.11
N SER A 36 -7.83 -3.38 1.68
CA SER A 36 -8.90 -2.44 2.01
C SER A 36 -10.25 -2.96 1.51
N SER A 37 -11.31 -2.56 2.16
CA SER A 37 -12.68 -3.02 1.87
C SER A 37 -13.11 -2.84 0.42
N ILE A 38 -12.47 -1.94 -0.31
CA ILE A 38 -12.75 -1.70 -1.73
C ILE A 38 -12.09 -2.76 -2.61
N ASN A 39 -10.84 -3.11 -2.29
CA ASN A 39 -10.03 -3.98 -3.13
C ASN A 39 -10.20 -5.45 -2.75
N HIS A 40 -10.57 -5.72 -1.49
CA HIS A 40 -10.56 -7.08 -0.97
C HIS A 40 -11.67 -7.29 0.08
N PRO A 41 -12.88 -7.67 -0.36
CA PRO A 41 -14.01 -7.84 0.55
C PRO A 41 -13.95 -9.13 1.39
N LYS A 42 -13.02 -10.05 1.09
CA LYS A 42 -12.89 -11.33 1.78
C LYS A 42 -11.96 -11.23 2.99
N GLY A 43 -12.25 -11.99 4.03
CA GLY A 43 -11.40 -12.06 5.22
C GLY A 43 -11.49 -10.83 6.11
N LYS A 44 -10.56 -10.73 7.04
CA LYS A 44 -10.48 -9.64 8.02
C LYS A 44 -9.07 -9.06 8.01
N ALA A 45 -8.96 -7.76 7.78
CA ALA A 45 -7.70 -7.02 7.87
C ALA A 45 -7.62 -6.29 9.22
N ILE A 46 -6.47 -6.37 9.85
CA ILE A 46 -6.16 -5.67 11.11
C ILE A 46 -4.91 -4.82 10.85
N LEU A 47 -5.00 -3.53 11.12
CA LEU A 47 -3.86 -2.63 11.00
C LEU A 47 -2.84 -2.92 12.10
N ILE A 48 -1.57 -3.05 11.71
CA ILE A 48 -0.47 -3.14 12.66
C ILE A 48 -0.16 -1.73 13.18
N ASP A 49 -0.06 -1.57 14.49
CA ASP A 49 0.26 -0.30 15.11
C ASP A 49 1.65 0.19 14.65
N GLN A 50 1.73 1.46 14.26
CA GLN A 50 2.96 2.08 13.74
C GLN A 50 4.16 2.02 14.69
N LYS A 51 3.94 1.83 15.99
CA LYS A 51 5.03 1.63 16.96
C LYS A 51 5.88 0.38 16.68
N TYR A 52 5.36 -0.57 15.91
CA TYR A 52 6.04 -1.84 15.60
C TYR A 52 6.83 -1.80 14.27
N PHE A 53 6.73 -0.72 13.49
CA PHE A 53 7.44 -0.61 12.21
C PHE A 53 7.75 0.84 11.86
N THR A 54 8.76 1.04 11.01
CA THR A 54 9.03 2.37 10.44
C THR A 54 8.12 2.59 9.24
N PRO A 55 7.33 3.68 9.21
CA PRO A 55 6.47 3.98 8.06
C PRO A 55 7.26 4.10 6.76
N LEU A 56 6.79 3.43 5.71
CA LEU A 56 7.37 3.52 4.38
C LEU A 56 6.89 4.80 3.69
N LYS A 57 7.75 5.80 3.68
CA LYS A 57 7.49 7.07 2.99
C LYS A 57 7.85 6.94 1.52
N GLN A 58 6.85 7.09 0.67
CA GLN A 58 7.05 7.13 -0.78
C GLN A 58 7.09 8.57 -1.25
N SER A 59 7.87 8.82 -2.28
CA SER A 59 8.05 10.15 -2.87
C SER A 59 7.99 10.08 -4.38
N TYR A 60 7.68 11.20 -4.99
CA TYR A 60 7.75 11.37 -6.43
C TYR A 60 8.56 12.63 -6.77
N VAL A 61 9.00 12.73 -8.00
CA VAL A 61 9.78 13.86 -8.49
C VAL A 61 9.38 14.21 -9.91
N ILE A 62 9.34 15.49 -10.22
CA ILE A 62 9.24 15.99 -11.59
C ILE A 62 10.64 16.03 -12.16
N THR A 63 10.90 15.22 -13.18
CA THR A 63 12.24 15.14 -13.79
C THR A 63 12.56 16.38 -14.63
N LYS A 64 13.85 16.63 -14.88
CA LYS A 64 14.30 17.72 -15.76
C LYS A 64 13.71 17.64 -17.18
N TYR A 65 13.35 16.47 -17.65
CA TYR A 65 12.72 16.28 -18.97
C TYR A 65 11.27 16.78 -19.03
N ALA A 66 10.64 16.96 -17.88
CA ALA A 66 9.27 17.45 -17.76
C ALA A 66 9.19 18.92 -17.34
N LYS A 67 10.31 19.64 -17.26
CA LYS A 67 10.38 21.03 -16.76
C LYS A 67 9.45 22.01 -17.50
N ASP A 68 9.21 21.78 -18.80
CA ASP A 68 8.36 22.63 -19.63
C ASP A 68 6.96 22.03 -19.86
N LYS A 69 6.64 20.93 -19.18
CA LYS A 69 5.35 20.24 -19.32
C LYS A 69 4.38 20.69 -18.23
N LYS A 70 3.47 21.57 -18.59
CA LYS A 70 2.45 22.11 -17.68
C LYS A 70 1.66 21.02 -16.96
N LEU A 71 1.26 19.95 -17.67
CA LEU A 71 0.51 18.84 -17.07
C LEU A 71 1.25 18.14 -15.94
N ALA A 72 2.57 18.05 -15.98
CA ALA A 72 3.34 17.42 -14.89
C ALA A 72 3.21 18.22 -13.60
N PHE A 73 3.23 19.54 -13.68
CA PHE A 73 3.06 20.43 -12.53
C PHE A 73 1.62 20.44 -12.04
N GLU A 74 0.64 20.50 -12.94
CA GLU A 74 -0.79 20.41 -12.58
C GLU A 74 -1.11 19.09 -11.88
N PHE A 75 -0.54 17.98 -12.34
CA PHE A 75 -0.69 16.68 -11.66
C PHE A 75 -0.05 16.67 -10.28
N SER A 76 1.15 17.26 -10.14
CA SER A 76 1.80 17.42 -8.84
C SER A 76 0.95 18.23 -7.86
N ASP A 77 0.37 19.33 -8.31
CA ASP A 77 -0.54 20.14 -7.50
C ASP A 77 -1.80 19.36 -7.10
N PHE A 78 -2.35 18.59 -8.04
CA PHE A 78 -3.51 17.74 -7.76
C PHE A 78 -3.22 16.68 -6.69
N ILE A 79 -2.06 16.00 -6.75
CA ILE A 79 -1.66 14.99 -5.74
C ILE A 79 -1.63 15.58 -4.33
N SER A 80 -1.27 16.85 -4.20
CA SER A 80 -1.22 17.55 -2.91
C SER A 80 -2.59 18.09 -2.46
N SER A 81 -3.61 17.99 -3.30
CA SER A 81 -4.94 18.52 -3.01
C SER A 81 -5.71 17.69 -1.97
N GLN A 82 -6.71 18.30 -1.33
CA GLN A 82 -7.60 17.61 -0.40
C GLN A 82 -8.34 16.44 -1.06
N LYS A 83 -8.77 16.63 -2.30
CA LYS A 83 -9.44 15.58 -3.08
C LYS A 83 -8.55 14.35 -3.31
N ALA A 84 -7.28 14.58 -3.64
CA ALA A 84 -6.33 13.48 -3.79
C ALA A 84 -6.09 12.77 -2.46
N LYS A 85 -5.97 13.48 -1.35
CA LYS A 85 -5.84 12.88 -0.01
C LYS A 85 -7.02 11.98 0.34
N GLU A 86 -8.22 12.38 0.02
CA GLU A 86 -9.42 11.57 0.22
C GLU A 86 -9.38 10.28 -0.62
N ILE A 87 -8.93 10.37 -1.87
CA ILE A 87 -8.75 9.21 -2.74
C ILE A 87 -7.69 8.26 -2.16
N PHE A 88 -6.53 8.77 -1.75
CA PHE A 88 -5.49 7.95 -1.13
C PHE A 88 -6.01 7.20 0.09
N LYS A 89 -6.69 7.89 1.00
CA LYS A 89 -7.29 7.26 2.19
C LYS A 89 -8.30 6.19 1.85
N LYS A 90 -9.15 6.46 0.85
CA LYS A 90 -10.16 5.51 0.38
C LYS A 90 -9.52 4.19 -0.08
N TYR A 91 -8.35 4.26 -0.70
CA TYR A 91 -7.62 3.08 -1.18
C TYR A 91 -6.59 2.54 -0.17
N GLY A 92 -6.63 2.97 1.07
CA GLY A 92 -5.82 2.41 2.14
C GLY A 92 -4.41 2.99 2.26
N PHE A 93 -4.15 4.14 1.65
CA PHE A 93 -2.90 4.87 1.81
C PHE A 93 -3.04 5.96 2.86
N ASP A 94 -2.00 6.14 3.65
CA ASP A 94 -1.89 7.26 4.55
C ASP A 94 -1.27 8.47 3.84
N THR A 95 -1.58 9.68 4.32
CA THR A 95 -1.07 10.93 3.73
C THR A 95 -0.59 11.86 4.83
N PRO A 96 0.39 12.72 4.53
CA PRO A 96 0.85 13.73 5.49
C PRO A 96 -0.28 14.65 5.96
#